data_3958efb4607cbffa598e42806ee6f20b
#
_entry.id   3958efb4607cbffa598e42806ee6f20b
#
_cell.length_a   1.000
_cell.length_b   1.000
_cell.length_c   1.000
_cell.angle_alpha   90.00
_cell.angle_beta   90.00
_cell.angle_gamma   90.00
#
_symmetry.space_group_name_H-M   'P 1'
#
loop_
_entity.id
_entity.type
_entity.pdbx_description
1 polymer ?
#
loop_
_entity_poly.entity_id
_entity_poly.type
_entity_poly.pdbx_seq_one_letter_code
_entity_poly.pdbx_strand_id
1 'polypeptide(L)'
;LHYGMGCFEGVRAYQTEQGVASIFRLKEHTERLFNSAHILGMPMPFSKEEIDEAQRAAVRENNLDDGAYIRPMVFFGSEGMGLRAENLKVHVMVAAWEWPAYMGEEAKTQGIKIRTSSYTRHHVNITMCKAKANGNYINSMLALREAVDSGCEEALLLDNEGYVAEGSGENIFIVSKGVIYTPELTS
;
A
#
# COMPACT_ATOMS: atom_id res chain seq x y z
N LEU A 1 10.64 -13.91 4.05
CA LEU A 1 11.07 -12.78 4.87
C LEU A 1 12.37 -12.15 4.35
N HIS A 2 13.41 -12.95 4.09
CA HIS A 2 14.78 -12.48 3.82
C HIS A 2 14.93 -11.60 2.56
N TYR A 3 14.10 -11.79 1.54
CA TYR A 3 14.25 -11.15 0.24
C TYR A 3 13.07 -10.24 -0.13
N GLY A 4 12.30 -9.78 0.87
CA GLY A 4 11.17 -8.87 0.66
C GLY A 4 9.96 -9.47 -0.03
N MET A 5 9.89 -10.81 -0.13
CA MET A 5 8.78 -11.51 -0.78
C MET A 5 7.57 -11.51 0.14
N GLY A 6 6.65 -10.62 -0.16
CA GLY A 6 5.39 -10.44 0.53
C GLY A 6 4.54 -9.40 -0.16
N CYS A 7 3.28 -9.33 0.21
CA CYS A 7 2.34 -8.30 -0.23
C CYS A 7 1.46 -7.85 0.92
N PHE A 8 0.85 -6.68 0.77
CA PHE A 8 0.02 -6.11 1.82
C PHE A 8 -1.12 -5.27 1.26
N GLU A 9 -2.03 -4.89 2.15
CA GLU A 9 -3.03 -3.86 1.87
C GLU A 9 -2.97 -2.74 2.88
N GLY A 10 -3.52 -1.61 2.51
CA GLY A 10 -3.79 -0.48 3.38
C GLY A 10 -5.27 -0.18 3.35
N VAL A 11 -5.97 -0.56 4.40
CA VAL A 11 -7.42 -0.46 4.50
C VAL A 11 -7.77 0.54 5.60
N ARG A 12 -8.77 1.37 5.37
CA ARG A 12 -9.19 2.36 6.37
C ARG A 12 -10.59 2.08 6.86
N ALA A 13 -10.78 2.31 8.14
CA ALA A 13 -12.09 2.38 8.76
C ALA A 13 -12.37 3.82 9.22
N TYR A 14 -13.61 4.24 9.07
CA TYR A 14 -14.10 5.56 9.45
C TYR A 14 -15.35 5.43 10.29
N GLN A 15 -15.52 6.34 11.23
CA GLN A 15 -16.76 6.41 11.98
C GLN A 15 -17.91 6.88 11.06
N THR A 16 -19.02 6.18 11.12
CA THR A 16 -20.25 6.60 10.44
C THR A 16 -21.00 7.63 11.30
N GLU A 17 -21.99 8.29 10.71
CA GLU A 17 -22.91 9.19 11.45
C GLU A 17 -23.62 8.51 12.64
N GLN A 18 -23.70 7.18 12.60
CA GLN A 18 -24.30 6.36 13.67
C GLN A 18 -23.30 5.98 14.77
N GLY A 19 -22.06 6.46 14.69
CA GLY A 19 -21.00 6.17 15.68
C GLY A 19 -20.38 4.77 15.57
N VAL A 20 -20.60 4.06 14.45
CA VAL A 20 -20.07 2.72 14.23
C VAL A 20 -18.92 2.80 13.22
N ALA A 21 -17.83 2.08 13.49
CA ALA A 21 -16.71 1.97 12.54
C ALA A 21 -17.15 1.22 11.27
N SER A 22 -16.87 1.79 10.11
CA SER A 22 -17.12 1.17 8.80
C SER A 22 -15.82 1.04 8.04
N ILE A 23 -15.47 -0.17 7.64
CA ILE A 23 -14.26 -0.45 6.85
C ILE A 23 -14.57 -0.18 5.39
N PHE A 24 -13.86 0.78 4.80
CA PHE A 24 -14.09 1.20 3.42
C PHE A 24 -13.58 0.15 2.44
N ARG A 25 -14.48 -0.35 1.58
CA ARG A 25 -14.18 -1.30 0.48
C ARG A 25 -13.38 -2.54 0.91
N LEU A 26 -13.73 -3.11 2.06
CA LEU A 26 -13.02 -4.26 2.63
C LEU A 26 -12.86 -5.42 1.65
N LYS A 27 -13.95 -5.78 0.96
CA LYS A 27 -13.94 -6.94 0.02
C LYS A 27 -13.00 -6.73 -1.15
N GLU A 28 -12.97 -5.53 -1.73
CA GLU A 28 -12.09 -5.20 -2.86
C GLU A 28 -10.62 -5.17 -2.43
N HIS A 29 -10.34 -4.69 -1.23
CA HIS A 29 -8.99 -4.76 -0.67
C HIS A 29 -8.55 -6.21 -0.42
N THR A 30 -9.42 -7.03 0.15
CA THR A 30 -9.13 -8.46 0.34
C THR A 30 -8.93 -9.15 -1.00
N GLU A 31 -9.75 -8.88 -2.01
CA GLU A 31 -9.57 -9.40 -3.37
C GLU A 31 -8.19 -9.04 -3.94
N ARG A 32 -7.79 -7.76 -3.81
CA ARG A 32 -6.48 -7.29 -4.30
C ARG A 32 -5.32 -7.93 -3.53
N LEU A 33 -5.46 -8.17 -2.22
CA LEU A 33 -4.46 -8.90 -1.44
C LEU A 33 -4.25 -10.32 -1.98
N PHE A 34 -5.34 -11.03 -2.27
CA PHE A 34 -5.29 -12.38 -2.85
C PHE A 34 -4.68 -12.38 -4.26
N ASN A 35 -5.05 -11.40 -5.09
CA ASN A 35 -4.48 -11.24 -6.43
C ASN A 35 -2.96 -10.93 -6.34
N SER A 36 -2.54 -10.08 -5.42
CA SER A 36 -1.12 -9.79 -5.18
C SER A 36 -0.36 -11.04 -4.74
N ALA A 37 -0.91 -11.80 -3.81
CA ALA A 37 -0.32 -13.07 -3.37
C ALA A 37 -0.22 -14.09 -4.51
N HIS A 38 -1.27 -14.19 -5.34
CA HIS A 38 -1.28 -15.06 -6.52
C HIS A 38 -0.19 -14.68 -7.54
N ILE A 39 -0.07 -13.39 -7.88
CA ILE A 39 0.98 -12.88 -8.79
C ILE A 39 2.38 -13.23 -8.28
N LEU A 40 2.58 -13.18 -6.96
CA LEU A 40 3.86 -13.49 -6.31
C LEU A 40 4.06 -15.00 -6.04
N GLY A 41 3.11 -15.86 -6.46
CA GLY A 41 3.21 -17.30 -6.26
C GLY A 41 3.08 -17.77 -4.82
N MET A 42 2.42 -16.98 -3.96
CA MET A 42 2.15 -17.31 -2.56
C MET A 42 0.77 -17.93 -2.39
N PRO A 43 0.67 -19.23 -2.07
CA PRO A 43 -0.63 -19.87 -1.81
C PRO A 43 -1.21 -19.33 -0.50
N MET A 44 -2.41 -18.76 -0.57
CA MET A 44 -3.09 -18.24 0.62
C MET A 44 -3.54 -19.38 1.53
N PRO A 45 -3.14 -19.38 2.83
CA PRO A 45 -3.50 -20.46 3.76
C PRO A 45 -4.90 -20.27 4.40
N PHE A 46 -5.57 -19.14 4.11
CA PHE A 46 -6.88 -18.77 4.64
C PHE A 46 -7.81 -18.37 3.51
N SER A 47 -9.12 -18.47 3.73
CA SER A 47 -10.15 -17.98 2.81
C SER A 47 -10.27 -16.44 2.87
N LYS A 48 -10.94 -15.84 1.88
CA LYS A 48 -11.22 -14.40 1.87
C LYS A 48 -12.11 -14.00 3.04
N GLU A 49 -13.07 -14.83 3.40
CA GLU A 49 -13.99 -14.62 4.52
C GLU A 49 -13.26 -14.61 5.86
N GLU A 50 -12.27 -15.48 6.05
CA GLU A 50 -11.43 -15.50 7.24
C GLU A 50 -10.57 -14.24 7.35
N ILE A 51 -10.00 -13.77 6.23
CA ILE A 51 -9.22 -12.52 6.20
C ILE A 51 -10.11 -11.30 6.42
N ASP A 52 -11.31 -11.27 5.85
CA ASP A 52 -12.28 -10.20 6.11
C ASP A 52 -12.66 -10.14 7.60
N GLU A 53 -12.94 -11.29 8.22
CA GLU A 53 -13.27 -11.32 9.65
C GLU A 53 -12.07 -10.97 10.53
N ALA A 54 -10.86 -11.41 10.18
CA ALA A 54 -9.65 -11.02 10.89
C ALA A 54 -9.43 -9.49 10.87
N GLN A 55 -9.73 -8.82 9.75
CA GLN A 55 -9.65 -7.37 9.65
C GLN A 55 -10.71 -6.68 10.52
N ARG A 56 -11.96 -7.19 10.52
CA ARG A 56 -13.01 -6.67 11.41
C ARG A 56 -12.67 -6.89 12.88
N ALA A 57 -12.18 -8.07 13.22
CA ALA A 57 -11.77 -8.39 14.57
C ALA A 57 -10.62 -7.47 15.05
N ALA A 58 -9.65 -7.17 14.18
CA ALA A 58 -8.55 -6.27 14.52
C ALA A 58 -9.04 -4.85 14.87
N VAL A 59 -10.08 -4.35 14.22
CA VAL A 59 -10.70 -3.06 14.56
C VAL A 59 -11.49 -3.17 15.87
N ARG A 60 -12.37 -4.16 15.97
CA ARG A 60 -13.27 -4.35 17.10
C ARG A 60 -12.55 -4.61 18.42
N GLU A 61 -11.62 -5.56 18.43
CA GLU A 61 -10.92 -5.99 19.66
C GLU A 61 -9.91 -4.93 20.18
N ASN A 62 -9.53 -3.98 19.33
CA ASN A 62 -8.68 -2.84 19.71
C ASN A 62 -9.47 -1.55 19.94
N ASN A 63 -10.81 -1.59 19.88
CA ASN A 63 -11.71 -0.43 20.07
C ASN A 63 -11.35 0.76 19.17
N LEU A 64 -11.06 0.48 17.90
CA LEU A 64 -10.67 1.51 16.92
C LEU A 64 -11.91 2.03 16.19
N ASP A 65 -12.65 2.93 16.84
CA ASP A 65 -13.96 3.37 16.36
C ASP A 65 -13.88 4.40 15.23
N ASP A 66 -12.80 5.18 15.14
CA ASP A 66 -12.57 6.18 14.09
C ASP A 66 -11.11 6.27 13.67
N GLY A 67 -10.91 6.51 12.37
CA GLY A 67 -9.58 6.75 11.82
C GLY A 67 -8.64 5.55 11.85
N ALA A 68 -9.17 4.33 11.94
CA ALA A 68 -8.36 3.13 11.97
C ALA A 68 -7.69 2.87 10.61
N TYR A 69 -6.43 2.47 10.68
CA TYR A 69 -5.70 1.89 9.56
C TYR A 69 -5.48 0.40 9.82
N ILE A 70 -5.76 -0.42 8.82
CA ILE A 70 -5.65 -1.87 8.89
C ILE A 70 -4.61 -2.32 7.87
N ARG A 71 -3.65 -3.11 8.31
CA ARG A 71 -2.56 -3.67 7.51
C ARG A 71 -2.61 -5.19 7.48
N PRO A 72 -3.40 -5.80 6.60
CA PRO A 72 -3.21 -7.21 6.30
C PRO A 72 -1.94 -7.38 5.45
N MET A 73 -1.13 -8.37 5.78
CA MET A 73 0.13 -8.68 5.10
C MET A 73 0.26 -10.19 4.93
N VAL A 74 0.74 -10.60 3.77
CA VAL A 74 1.07 -11.98 3.42
C VAL A 74 2.55 -12.03 3.07
N PHE A 75 3.30 -12.97 3.62
CA PHE A 75 4.75 -13.05 3.37
C PHE A 75 5.28 -14.47 3.58
N PHE A 76 6.36 -14.79 2.90
CA PHE A 76 7.12 -16.00 3.20
C PHE A 76 7.88 -15.85 4.51
N GLY A 77 7.85 -16.90 5.33
CA GLY A 77 8.57 -16.98 6.59
C GLY A 77 10.09 -17.05 6.44
N SER A 78 10.73 -17.38 7.53
CA SER A 78 12.19 -17.43 7.65
C SER A 78 12.74 -18.84 7.83
N GLU A 79 11.95 -19.87 7.50
CA GLU A 79 12.27 -21.28 7.74
C GLU A 79 13.47 -21.77 6.92
N GLY A 80 13.83 -21.06 5.87
CA GLY A 80 14.96 -21.37 5.01
C GLY A 80 15.49 -20.15 4.28
N MET A 81 16.68 -20.29 3.74
CA MET A 81 17.37 -19.28 2.92
C MET A 81 17.51 -19.79 1.47
N GLY A 82 17.57 -18.88 0.54
CA GLY A 82 17.73 -19.18 -0.89
C GLY A 82 16.56 -18.67 -1.72
N LEU A 83 16.83 -18.42 -3.01
CA LEU A 83 15.89 -17.78 -3.92
C LEU A 83 14.76 -18.69 -4.42
N ARG A 84 14.88 -20.01 -4.25
CA ARG A 84 13.86 -20.96 -4.72
C ARG A 84 12.56 -20.90 -3.94
N ALA A 85 12.61 -20.37 -2.69
CA ALA A 85 11.47 -20.30 -1.76
C ALA A 85 10.78 -21.65 -1.51
N GLU A 86 11.48 -22.75 -1.77
CA GLU A 86 10.99 -24.11 -1.51
C GLU A 86 10.88 -24.32 0.01
N ASN A 87 9.79 -24.93 0.45
CA ASN A 87 9.52 -25.27 1.85
C ASN A 87 9.35 -24.06 2.80
N LEU A 88 9.22 -22.84 2.27
CA LEU A 88 8.86 -21.68 3.08
C LEU A 88 7.35 -21.68 3.36
N LYS A 89 7.00 -21.37 4.61
CA LYS A 89 5.60 -21.20 4.98
C LYS A 89 5.12 -19.81 4.58
N VAL A 90 3.88 -19.74 4.14
CA VAL A 90 3.17 -18.46 3.96
C VAL A 90 2.56 -18.06 5.29
N HIS A 91 2.92 -16.90 5.77
CA HIS A 91 2.36 -16.30 6.97
C HIS A 91 1.42 -15.17 6.59
N VAL A 92 0.35 -15.01 7.38
CA VAL A 92 -0.58 -13.89 7.28
C VAL A 92 -0.61 -13.17 8.62
N MET A 93 -0.54 -11.85 8.56
CA MET A 93 -0.66 -10.97 9.72
C MET A 93 -1.71 -9.92 9.41
N VAL A 94 -2.54 -9.58 10.39
CA VAL A 94 -3.43 -8.41 10.33
C VAL A 94 -3.12 -7.55 11.55
N ALA A 95 -2.69 -6.31 11.30
CA ALA A 95 -2.49 -5.30 12.33
C ALA A 95 -3.46 -4.14 12.11
N ALA A 96 -3.91 -3.50 13.18
CA ALA A 96 -4.72 -2.29 13.11
C ALA A 96 -4.29 -1.29 14.18
N TRP A 97 -4.33 0.00 13.84
CA TRP A 97 -4.00 1.09 14.75
C TRP A 97 -4.69 2.38 14.33
N GLU A 98 -4.75 3.34 15.23
CA GLU A 98 -5.16 4.69 14.88
C GLU A 98 -4.11 5.35 13.99
N TRP A 99 -4.56 5.88 12.86
CA TRP A 99 -3.70 6.64 11.97
C TRP A 99 -4.47 7.86 11.45
N PRO A 100 -4.20 9.03 11.99
CA PRO A 100 -4.78 10.29 11.51
C PRO A 100 -4.38 10.55 10.04
N ALA A 101 -4.83 11.66 9.48
CA ALA A 101 -4.51 12.01 8.10
C ALA A 101 -2.99 11.95 7.85
N TYR A 102 -2.56 11.20 6.84
CA TYR A 102 -1.16 10.88 6.54
C TYR A 102 -0.26 12.12 6.44
N MET A 103 -0.76 13.19 5.84
CA MET A 103 -0.04 14.45 5.65
C MET A 103 -0.49 15.58 6.60
N GLY A 104 -1.27 15.28 7.63
CA GLY A 104 -1.85 16.24 8.54
C GLY A 104 -3.04 17.02 7.96
N GLU A 105 -3.79 17.70 8.83
CA GLU A 105 -4.99 18.44 8.41
C GLU A 105 -4.64 19.71 7.61
N GLU A 106 -3.49 20.34 7.87
CA GLU A 106 -3.07 21.53 7.15
C GLU A 106 -2.82 21.27 5.66
N ALA A 107 -2.34 20.07 5.31
CA ALA A 107 -2.10 19.68 3.92
C ALA A 107 -3.35 19.75 3.05
N LYS A 108 -4.54 19.54 3.63
CA LYS A 108 -5.81 19.64 2.92
C LYS A 108 -6.14 21.04 2.44
N THR A 109 -5.66 22.05 3.12
CA THR A 109 -5.98 23.46 2.83
C THR A 109 -4.83 24.20 2.19
N GLN A 110 -3.59 23.92 2.59
CA GLN A 110 -2.39 24.63 2.13
C GLN A 110 -1.64 23.88 1.03
N GLY A 111 -1.96 22.58 0.86
CA GLY A 111 -1.17 21.71 -0.01
C GLY A 111 0.14 21.29 0.65
N ILE A 112 0.98 20.61 -0.11
CA ILE A 112 2.30 20.13 0.30
C ILE A 112 3.36 20.48 -0.74
N LYS A 113 4.62 20.52 -0.32
CA LYS A 113 5.76 20.68 -1.23
C LYS A 113 6.17 19.30 -1.74
N ILE A 114 6.21 19.14 -3.04
CA ILE A 114 6.68 17.92 -3.68
C ILE A 114 7.96 18.17 -4.44
N ARG A 115 8.78 17.13 -4.58
CA ARG A 115 9.99 17.11 -5.40
C ARG A 115 9.93 15.97 -6.39
N THR A 116 10.24 16.24 -7.66
CA THR A 116 10.52 15.16 -8.61
C THR A 116 11.79 14.43 -8.17
N SER A 117 11.67 13.14 -7.91
CA SER A 117 12.76 12.29 -7.47
C SER A 117 13.75 12.00 -8.59
N SER A 118 15.01 11.78 -8.23
CA SER A 118 16.01 11.22 -9.13
C SER A 118 15.85 9.70 -9.34
N TYR A 119 15.06 9.04 -8.48
CA TYR A 119 14.68 7.64 -8.63
C TYR A 119 13.48 7.53 -9.57
N THR A 120 13.63 6.70 -10.60
CA THR A 120 12.56 6.38 -11.54
C THR A 120 11.68 5.27 -10.98
N ARG A 121 10.37 5.31 -11.24
CA ARG A 121 9.46 4.20 -10.92
C ARG A 121 9.93 2.94 -11.63
N HIS A 122 9.88 1.78 -10.97
CA HIS A 122 10.35 0.54 -11.55
C HIS A 122 9.54 0.15 -12.80
N HIS A 123 10.23 -0.30 -13.83
CA HIS A 123 9.59 -0.76 -15.05
C HIS A 123 8.76 -2.04 -14.80
N VAL A 124 7.64 -2.18 -15.50
CA VAL A 124 6.68 -3.29 -15.37
C VAL A 124 7.30 -4.68 -15.54
N ASN A 125 8.44 -4.79 -16.19
CA ASN A 125 9.19 -6.04 -16.38
C ASN A 125 10.41 -6.17 -15.45
N ILE A 126 10.53 -5.32 -14.42
CA ILE A 126 11.54 -5.47 -13.36
C ILE A 126 10.91 -6.16 -12.16
N THR A 127 9.77 -5.65 -11.72
CA THR A 127 8.94 -6.27 -10.67
C THR A 127 7.46 -6.22 -11.07
N MET A 128 6.64 -7.03 -10.43
CA MET A 128 5.21 -7.10 -10.75
C MET A 128 4.47 -5.87 -10.19
N CYS A 129 4.30 -4.82 -11.01
CA CYS A 129 3.67 -3.56 -10.60
C CYS A 129 2.20 -3.71 -10.17
N LYS A 130 1.48 -4.70 -10.71
CA LYS A 130 0.08 -4.99 -10.31
C LYS A 130 -0.06 -5.70 -8.96
N ALA A 131 1.04 -6.22 -8.41
CA ALA A 131 1.06 -6.75 -7.04
C ALA A 131 1.45 -5.62 -6.07
N LYS A 132 0.67 -5.43 -5.01
CA LYS A 132 1.04 -4.54 -3.92
C LYS A 132 2.13 -5.20 -3.06
N ALA A 133 3.31 -5.40 -3.68
CA ALA A 133 4.42 -6.17 -3.15
C ALA A 133 5.31 -5.33 -2.23
N ASN A 134 5.75 -5.91 -1.11
CA ASN A 134 6.62 -5.23 -0.14
C ASN A 134 7.91 -4.72 -0.80
N GLY A 135 8.52 -5.52 -1.66
CA GLY A 135 9.78 -5.17 -2.32
C GLY A 135 9.71 -3.94 -3.21
N ASN A 136 8.55 -3.66 -3.81
CA ASN A 136 8.37 -2.47 -4.65
C ASN A 136 8.52 -1.16 -3.87
N TYR A 137 8.21 -1.18 -2.57
CA TYR A 137 8.27 0.00 -1.69
C TYR A 137 9.68 0.43 -1.29
N ILE A 138 10.71 -0.36 -1.57
CA ILE A 138 12.10 0.09 -1.41
C ILE A 138 12.35 1.31 -2.30
N ASN A 139 11.92 1.25 -3.56
CA ASN A 139 12.00 2.38 -4.49
C ASN A 139 11.25 3.61 -3.96
N SER A 140 10.03 3.43 -3.47
CA SER A 140 9.21 4.49 -2.88
C SER A 140 9.88 5.14 -1.65
N MET A 141 10.46 4.33 -0.77
CA MET A 141 11.15 4.84 0.44
C MET A 141 12.41 5.64 0.10
N LEU A 142 13.16 5.23 -0.91
CA LEU A 142 14.34 5.96 -1.36
C LEU A 142 13.96 7.31 -1.97
N ALA A 143 12.93 7.33 -2.81
CA ALA A 143 12.41 8.55 -3.41
C ALA A 143 11.87 9.53 -2.35
N LEU A 144 11.06 9.04 -1.41
CA LEU A 144 10.54 9.87 -0.31
C LEU A 144 11.68 10.42 0.55
N ARG A 145 12.67 9.62 0.88
CA ARG A 145 13.82 10.05 1.66
C ARG A 145 14.56 11.19 0.98
N GLU A 146 14.79 11.11 -0.33
CA GLU A 146 15.41 12.18 -1.13
C GLU A 146 14.60 13.48 -1.06
N ALA A 147 13.26 13.39 -1.15
CA ALA A 147 12.38 14.55 -1.06
C ALA A 147 12.44 15.19 0.33
N VAL A 148 12.35 14.39 1.39
CA VAL A 148 12.41 14.85 2.79
C VAL A 148 13.77 15.50 3.10
N ASP A 149 14.86 14.90 2.69
CA ASP A 149 16.21 15.46 2.87
C ASP A 149 16.39 16.80 2.12
N SER A 150 15.51 17.09 1.15
CA SER A 150 15.46 18.36 0.40
C SER A 150 14.45 19.37 0.95
N GLY A 151 13.77 19.07 2.07
CA GLY A 151 12.76 19.94 2.68
C GLY A 151 11.38 19.90 1.99
N CYS A 152 11.07 18.81 1.28
CA CYS A 152 9.76 18.52 0.70
C CYS A 152 9.03 17.45 1.51
N GLU A 153 7.71 17.41 1.40
CA GLU A 153 6.88 16.47 2.14
C GLU A 153 6.62 15.18 1.35
N GLU A 154 6.72 15.22 0.00
CA GLU A 154 6.45 14.06 -0.85
C GLU A 154 7.32 14.05 -2.11
N ALA A 155 7.55 12.86 -2.65
CA ALA A 155 8.25 12.64 -3.90
C ALA A 155 7.28 12.42 -5.07
N LEU A 156 7.60 13.01 -6.22
CA LEU A 156 6.96 12.68 -7.48
C LEU A 156 7.91 11.78 -8.27
N LEU A 157 7.48 10.58 -8.60
CA LEU A 157 8.24 9.64 -9.42
C LEU A 157 7.82 9.76 -10.89
N LEU A 158 8.81 9.68 -11.75
CA LEU A 158 8.61 9.56 -13.20
C LEU A 158 8.76 8.08 -13.60
N ASP A 159 8.14 7.70 -14.69
CA ASP A 159 8.37 6.41 -15.32
C ASP A 159 9.71 6.39 -16.11
N ASN A 160 10.01 5.27 -16.77
CA ASN A 160 11.24 5.11 -17.53
C ASN A 160 11.32 5.96 -18.82
N GLU A 161 10.20 6.54 -19.25
CA GLU A 161 10.12 7.44 -20.41
C GLU A 161 10.12 8.91 -19.99
N GLY A 162 10.09 9.19 -18.68
CA GLY A 162 10.10 10.54 -18.12
C GLY A 162 8.71 11.14 -17.91
N TYR A 163 7.65 10.37 -18.04
CA TYR A 163 6.30 10.81 -17.71
C TYR A 163 6.01 10.66 -16.22
N VAL A 164 5.07 11.48 -15.73
CA VAL A 164 4.62 11.40 -14.33
C VAL A 164 3.95 10.05 -14.08
N ALA A 165 4.42 9.33 -13.07
CA ALA A 165 3.88 8.04 -12.65
C ALA A 165 2.98 8.18 -11.41
N GLU A 166 3.55 8.44 -10.25
CA GLU A 166 2.82 8.49 -8.98
C GLU A 166 3.64 9.22 -7.90
N GLY A 167 3.07 9.40 -6.70
CA GLY A 167 3.82 9.75 -5.49
C GLY A 167 4.59 8.56 -4.94
N SER A 168 5.26 8.72 -3.80
CA SER A 168 6.01 7.61 -3.18
C SER A 168 5.09 6.48 -2.70
N GLY A 169 3.89 6.79 -2.26
CA GLY A 169 2.89 5.82 -1.81
C GLY A 169 1.46 6.18 -2.21
N GLU A 170 1.26 7.19 -3.06
CA GLU A 170 -0.02 7.76 -3.46
C GLU A 170 -0.13 7.85 -4.98
N ASN A 171 -1.35 7.61 -5.47
CA ASN A 171 -1.69 7.94 -6.84
C ASN A 171 -1.74 9.47 -7.04
N ILE A 172 -1.44 9.91 -8.25
CA ILE A 172 -1.58 11.32 -8.63
C ILE A 172 -2.77 11.54 -9.54
N PHE A 173 -3.50 12.63 -9.30
CA PHE A 173 -4.62 13.08 -10.13
C PHE A 173 -4.50 14.56 -10.40
N ILE A 174 -4.77 14.96 -11.63
CA ILE A 174 -4.84 16.36 -12.03
C ILE A 174 -6.28 16.67 -12.44
N VAL A 175 -6.84 17.73 -11.87
CA VAL A 175 -8.16 18.23 -12.28
C VAL A 175 -7.96 19.47 -13.16
N SER A 176 -8.40 19.39 -14.40
CA SER A 176 -8.35 20.52 -15.34
C SER A 176 -9.66 20.62 -16.12
N LYS A 177 -10.28 21.79 -16.11
CA LYS A 177 -11.55 22.08 -16.81
C LYS A 177 -12.65 21.05 -16.52
N GLY A 178 -12.74 20.56 -15.27
CA GLY A 178 -13.73 19.57 -14.83
C GLY A 178 -13.42 18.11 -15.21
N VAL A 179 -12.26 17.85 -15.81
CA VAL A 179 -11.82 16.49 -16.16
C VAL A 179 -10.69 16.06 -15.21
N ILE A 180 -10.76 14.82 -14.77
CA ILE A 180 -9.71 14.19 -13.93
C ILE A 180 -8.78 13.39 -14.84
N TYR A 181 -7.50 13.65 -14.71
CA TYR A 181 -6.42 12.93 -15.40
C TYR A 181 -5.58 12.17 -14.38
N THR A 182 -5.17 10.98 -14.72
CA THR A 182 -4.25 10.15 -13.91
C THR A 182 -3.41 9.30 -14.86
N PRO A 183 -2.17 8.92 -14.48
CA PRO A 183 -1.34 8.02 -15.27
C PRO A 183 -1.99 6.65 -15.49
N GLU A 184 -1.47 5.91 -16.44
CA GLU A 184 -1.90 4.53 -16.69
C GLU A 184 -1.49 3.59 -15.53
N LEU A 185 -2.16 2.43 -15.43
CA LEU A 185 -1.89 1.45 -14.37
C LEU A 185 -0.54 0.73 -14.49
N THR A 186 0.18 1.00 -15.56
CA THR A 186 1.50 0.40 -15.87
C THR A 186 2.63 1.43 -15.81
N SER A 187 2.31 2.65 -15.43
CA SER A 187 3.31 3.73 -15.24
C SER A 187 3.98 3.64 -13.89
#